data_0b8d514d9c64b0b0d584c70060ce7bff
#
_entry.id   0b8d514d9c64b0b0d584c70060ce7bff
#
_cell.length_a   1.000
_cell.length_b   1.000
_cell.length_c   1.000
_cell.angle_alpha   90.00
_cell.angle_beta   90.00
_cell.angle_gamma   90.00
#
_symmetry.space_group_name_H-M   'P 1'
#
loop_
_entity.id
_entity.type
_entity.pdbx_description
1 polymer ?
#
loop_
_entity_poly.entity_id
_entity_poly.type
_entity_poly.pdbx_seq_one_letter_code
_entity_poly.pdbx_strand_id
1 'polypeptide(L)'
;MVKRVSVGRDLLEGILAYSRDAHPKEAILLLRGRARGDLIEIEEVVIPPLATHGLGFSEFNPYALPFDPSIIGLFHTHPSGIAEPSTEDLNHFYGIVMVIAAYPYRSEIDVEAFDEAGNGLELEVRG
;
A
#
# COMPACT_ATOMS: atom_id res chain seq x y z
N MET A 1 16.84 -3.75 -9.24
CA MET A 1 15.87 -4.56 -8.46
C MET A 1 15.56 -3.88 -7.14
N VAL A 2 14.29 -3.69 -6.83
CA VAL A 2 13.91 -3.09 -5.55
C VAL A 2 14.02 -4.13 -4.44
N LYS A 3 14.59 -3.75 -3.30
CA LYS A 3 14.73 -4.64 -2.14
C LYS A 3 14.24 -4.02 -0.84
N ARG A 4 14.14 -2.69 -0.77
CA ARG A 4 13.79 -1.97 0.45
C ARG A 4 12.76 -0.90 0.15
N VAL A 5 11.88 -0.69 1.12
CA VAL A 5 10.86 0.35 1.05
C VAL A 5 10.98 1.19 2.31
N SER A 6 11.04 2.49 2.17
CA SER A 6 11.22 3.43 3.28
C SER A 6 9.98 4.30 3.41
N VAL A 7 9.50 4.46 4.64
CA VAL A 7 8.36 5.33 4.96
C VAL A 7 8.62 6.05 6.27
N GLY A 8 8.21 7.31 6.36
CA GLY A 8 8.33 8.07 7.60
C GLY A 8 7.33 7.58 8.65
N ARG A 9 7.72 7.70 9.93
CA ARG A 9 6.88 7.24 11.04
C ARG A 9 5.52 7.94 11.06
N ASP A 10 5.51 9.25 10.89
CA ASP A 10 4.25 10.01 10.92
C ASP A 10 3.31 9.61 9.80
N LEU A 11 3.85 9.39 8.60
CA LEU A 11 3.04 8.95 7.47
C LEU A 11 2.48 7.56 7.73
N LEU A 12 3.30 6.64 8.21
CA LEU A 12 2.85 5.28 8.52
C LEU A 12 1.76 5.29 9.58
N GLU A 13 1.91 6.10 10.63
CA GLU A 13 0.89 6.21 11.66
C GLU A 13 -0.43 6.75 11.11
N GLY A 14 -0.36 7.70 10.19
CA GLY A 14 -1.55 8.22 9.50
C GLY A 14 -2.22 7.14 8.66
N ILE A 15 -1.45 6.34 7.95
CA ILE A 15 -1.97 5.23 7.15
C ILE A 15 -2.67 4.20 8.04
N LEU A 16 -2.07 3.87 9.18
CA LEU A 16 -2.65 2.90 10.11
C LEU A 16 -3.93 3.44 10.76
N ALA A 17 -3.96 4.72 11.10
CA ALA A 17 -5.18 5.34 11.64
C ALA A 17 -6.30 5.31 10.61
N TYR A 18 -6.00 5.62 9.36
CA TYR A 18 -6.95 5.53 8.25
C TYR A 18 -7.48 4.11 8.11
N SER A 19 -6.60 3.12 8.22
CA SER A 19 -6.97 1.71 8.12
C SER A 19 -7.93 1.29 9.23
N ARG A 20 -7.66 1.72 10.46
CA ARG A 20 -8.52 1.42 11.60
C ARG A 20 -9.90 2.06 11.46
N ASP A 21 -9.95 3.29 10.95
CA ASP A 21 -11.22 3.99 10.75
C ASP A 21 -12.07 3.33 9.65
N ALA A 22 -11.44 2.79 8.63
CA ALA A 22 -12.14 2.14 7.53
C ALA A 22 -12.66 0.74 7.89
N HIS A 23 -11.97 0.06 8.83
CA HIS A 23 -12.32 -1.31 9.19
C HIS A 23 -13.80 -1.45 9.59
N PRO A 24 -14.54 -2.47 9.15
CA PRO A 24 -14.10 -3.68 8.45
C PRO A 24 -14.03 -3.58 6.93
N LYS A 25 -14.19 -2.39 6.37
CA LYS A 25 -14.07 -2.20 4.93
C LYS A 25 -12.59 -2.18 4.54
N GLU A 26 -12.30 -2.65 3.34
CA GLU A 26 -10.95 -2.54 2.79
C GLU A 26 -10.66 -1.08 2.44
N ALA A 27 -9.48 -0.61 2.83
CA ALA A 27 -8.99 0.71 2.47
C ALA A 27 -7.97 0.57 1.35
N ILE A 28 -7.98 1.49 0.41
CA ILE A 28 -7.03 1.55 -0.70
C ILE A 28 -6.50 2.96 -0.78
N LEU A 29 -5.17 3.09 -0.85
CA LEU A 29 -4.50 4.37 -1.03
C LEU A 29 -3.50 4.26 -2.15
N LEU A 30 -3.29 5.35 -2.88
CA LEU A 30 -2.21 5.46 -3.86
C LEU A 30 -0.96 5.90 -3.12
N LEU A 31 0.18 5.28 -3.46
CA LEU A 31 1.46 5.61 -2.85
C LEU A 31 2.23 6.53 -3.80
N ARG A 32 2.61 7.71 -3.30
CA ARG A 32 3.43 8.65 -4.05
C ARG A 32 4.84 8.65 -3.50
N GLY A 33 5.81 8.65 -4.40
CA GLY A 33 7.20 8.65 -4.00
C GLY A 33 8.12 8.45 -5.18
N ARG A 34 9.28 7.88 -4.92
CA ARG A 34 10.31 7.68 -5.95
C ARG A 34 11.18 6.48 -5.61
N ALA A 35 11.83 5.95 -6.64
CA ALA A 35 12.80 4.88 -6.50
C ALA A 35 14.21 5.42 -6.74
N ARG A 36 15.15 4.97 -5.90
CA ARG A 36 16.57 5.27 -6.05
C ARG A 36 17.37 3.99 -5.83
N GLY A 37 17.91 3.42 -6.90
CA GLY A 37 18.60 2.13 -6.83
C GLY A 37 17.64 1.05 -6.37
N ASP A 38 17.98 0.38 -5.28
CA ASP A 38 17.16 -0.68 -4.70
C ASP A 38 16.16 -0.17 -3.64
N LEU A 39 16.09 1.16 -3.43
CA LEU A 39 15.24 1.77 -2.41
C LEU A 39 14.06 2.48 -3.04
N ILE A 40 12.87 2.16 -2.51
CA ILE A 40 11.65 2.93 -2.80
C ILE A 40 11.38 3.82 -1.60
N GLU A 41 11.26 5.13 -1.84
CA GLU A 41 10.89 6.08 -0.79
C GLU A 41 9.44 6.48 -0.96
N ILE A 42 8.59 6.13 0.01
CA ILE A 42 7.19 6.55 0.03
C ILE A 42 7.13 7.91 0.72
N GLU A 43 6.63 8.92 0.01
CA GLU A 43 6.65 10.31 0.49
C GLU A 43 5.28 10.79 0.94
N GLU A 44 4.20 10.30 0.31
CA GLU A 44 2.85 10.64 0.72
C GLU A 44 1.86 9.62 0.16
N VAL A 45 0.62 9.72 0.63
CA VAL A 45 -0.46 8.88 0.13
C VAL A 45 -1.59 9.76 -0.39
N VAL A 46 -2.34 9.21 -1.35
CA VAL A 46 -3.46 9.89 -1.98
C VAL A 46 -4.67 8.97 -1.91
N ILE A 47 -5.81 9.52 -1.50
CA ILE A 47 -7.07 8.76 -1.48
C ILE A 47 -7.62 8.73 -2.90
N PRO A 48 -7.78 7.55 -3.52
CA PRO A 48 -8.34 7.48 -4.88
C PRO A 48 -9.82 7.86 -4.87
N PRO A 49 -10.31 8.44 -5.97
CA PRO A 49 -11.68 9.01 -6.00
C PRO A 49 -12.81 8.05 -5.63
N LEU A 50 -12.68 6.76 -5.92
CA LEU A 50 -13.75 5.80 -5.68
C LEU A 50 -13.56 4.96 -4.41
N ALA A 51 -12.46 5.15 -3.69
CA ALA A 51 -12.16 4.34 -2.52
C ALA A 51 -13.06 4.65 -1.32
N THR A 52 -13.72 5.80 -1.33
CA THR A 52 -14.57 6.24 -0.22
C THR A 52 -15.92 5.56 -0.17
N HIS A 53 -16.25 4.72 -1.16
CA HIS A 53 -17.58 4.12 -1.26
C HIS A 53 -17.64 2.68 -0.82
N GLY A 54 -16.62 2.20 -0.12
CA GLY A 54 -16.60 0.85 0.39
C GLY A 54 -16.36 -0.21 -0.68
N LEU A 55 -15.81 0.17 -1.82
CA LEU A 55 -15.40 -0.77 -2.85
C LEU A 55 -14.24 -1.61 -2.34
N GLY A 56 -14.25 -2.90 -2.67
CA GLY A 56 -13.12 -3.77 -2.42
C GLY A 56 -12.00 -3.50 -3.40
N PHE A 57 -10.82 -4.05 -3.10
CA PHE A 57 -9.64 -3.87 -3.96
C PHE A 57 -9.89 -4.35 -5.39
N SER A 58 -10.60 -5.46 -5.55
CA SER A 58 -10.89 -6.04 -6.86
C SER A 58 -11.75 -5.13 -7.76
N GLU A 59 -12.46 -4.19 -7.16
CA GLU A 59 -13.35 -3.29 -7.89
C GLU A 59 -12.67 -1.98 -8.28
N PHE A 60 -11.46 -1.75 -7.79
CA PHE A 60 -10.69 -0.55 -8.09
C PHE A 60 -9.72 -0.81 -9.23
N ASN A 61 -9.78 0.03 -10.26
CA ASN A 61 -8.87 -0.08 -11.40
C ASN A 61 -7.96 1.15 -11.46
N PRO A 62 -6.71 1.06 -10.97
CA PRO A 62 -5.80 2.22 -10.97
C PRO A 62 -5.44 2.68 -12.38
N TYR A 63 -5.53 1.80 -13.39
CA TYR A 63 -5.24 2.16 -14.76
C TYR A 63 -6.32 3.04 -15.41
N ALA A 64 -7.47 3.18 -14.76
CA ALA A 64 -8.52 4.11 -15.21
C ALA A 64 -8.25 5.54 -14.77
N LEU A 65 -7.28 5.77 -13.89
CA LEU A 65 -6.90 7.10 -13.44
C LEU A 65 -5.97 7.77 -14.44
N PRO A 66 -5.92 9.10 -14.47
CA PRO A 66 -4.92 9.81 -15.27
C PRO A 66 -3.51 9.35 -14.87
N PHE A 67 -2.63 9.22 -15.85
CA PHE A 67 -1.26 8.81 -15.59
C PHE A 67 -0.54 9.83 -14.73
N ASP A 68 0.10 9.36 -13.66
CA ASP A 68 0.89 10.18 -12.76
C ASP A 68 2.16 9.39 -12.39
N PRO A 69 3.33 9.76 -12.91
CA PRO A 69 4.56 9.01 -12.67
C PRO A 69 5.04 9.07 -11.22
N SER A 70 4.51 9.98 -10.40
CA SER A 70 4.85 10.01 -8.98
C SER A 70 4.12 8.95 -8.18
N ILE A 71 3.08 8.33 -8.73
CA ILE A 71 2.38 7.20 -8.09
C ILE A 71 3.19 5.94 -8.37
N ILE A 72 3.78 5.39 -7.34
CA ILE A 72 4.71 4.26 -7.45
C ILE A 72 4.11 2.92 -7.03
N GLY A 73 2.92 2.92 -6.47
CA GLY A 73 2.28 1.69 -6.05
C GLY A 73 0.98 1.93 -5.30
N LEU A 74 0.47 0.86 -4.73
CA LEU A 74 -0.79 0.87 -3.98
C LEU A 74 -0.57 0.38 -2.56
N PHE A 75 -1.34 0.94 -1.65
CA PHE A 75 -1.54 0.42 -0.30
C PHE A 75 -2.96 -0.10 -0.19
N HIS A 76 -3.15 -1.26 0.45
CA HIS A 76 -4.48 -1.71 0.81
C HIS A 76 -4.46 -2.51 2.11
N THR A 77 -5.64 -2.66 2.72
CA THR A 77 -5.77 -3.37 3.97
C THR A 77 -6.32 -4.78 3.75
N HIS A 78 -5.96 -5.69 4.67
CA HIS A 78 -6.51 -7.04 4.73
C HIS A 78 -7.22 -7.22 6.08
N PRO A 79 -8.55 -7.04 6.12
CA PRO A 79 -9.30 -7.22 7.35
C PRO A 79 -9.22 -8.64 7.94
N SER A 80 -8.80 -9.61 7.12
CA SER A 80 -8.64 -11.00 7.57
C SER A 80 -7.48 -11.20 8.56
N GLY A 81 -6.57 -10.24 8.66
CA GLY A 81 -5.42 -10.35 9.54
C GLY A 81 -4.19 -11.00 8.93
N ILE A 82 -4.21 -11.28 7.64
CA ILE A 82 -3.07 -11.89 6.93
C ILE A 82 -2.50 -10.89 5.95
N ALA A 83 -1.26 -10.45 6.18
CA ALA A 83 -0.59 -9.45 5.36
C ALA A 83 0.18 -10.09 4.20
N GLU A 84 -0.48 -10.93 3.41
CA GLU A 84 0.10 -11.57 2.23
C GLU A 84 -0.76 -11.26 1.02
N PRO A 85 -0.16 -11.01 -0.16
CA PRO A 85 -0.94 -10.73 -1.36
C PRO A 85 -1.66 -11.98 -1.83
N SER A 86 -2.92 -11.81 -2.22
CA SER A 86 -3.68 -12.87 -2.89
C SER A 86 -3.32 -12.88 -4.37
N THR A 87 -3.78 -13.92 -5.10
CA THR A 87 -3.63 -13.95 -6.56
C THR A 87 -4.31 -12.73 -7.19
N GLU A 88 -5.48 -12.35 -6.66
CA GLU A 88 -6.20 -11.17 -7.16
C GLU A 88 -5.42 -9.90 -6.92
N ASP A 89 -4.79 -9.75 -5.75
CA ASP A 89 -3.96 -8.59 -5.45
C ASP A 89 -2.83 -8.45 -6.47
N LEU A 90 -2.16 -9.56 -6.79
CA LEU A 90 -1.06 -9.55 -7.75
C LEU A 90 -1.53 -9.27 -9.17
N ASN A 91 -2.73 -9.73 -9.52
CA ASN A 91 -3.31 -9.46 -10.84
C ASN A 91 -3.69 -7.98 -11.01
N HIS A 92 -3.90 -7.25 -9.91
CA HIS A 92 -4.23 -5.83 -9.92
C HIS A 92 -3.05 -4.95 -9.48
N PHE A 93 -1.85 -5.48 -9.56
CA PHE A 93 -0.65 -4.76 -9.16
C PHE A 93 -0.46 -3.52 -10.02
N TYR A 94 -0.11 -2.41 -9.37
CA TYR A 94 0.18 -1.15 -10.05
C TYR A 94 1.52 -0.61 -9.55
N GLY A 95 2.37 -0.14 -10.48
CA GLY A 95 3.65 0.43 -10.12
C GLY A 95 4.69 -0.62 -9.77
N ILE A 96 5.50 -0.33 -8.77
CA ILE A 96 6.66 -1.16 -8.40
C ILE A 96 6.59 -1.68 -6.97
N VAL A 97 5.58 -1.30 -6.20
CA VAL A 97 5.43 -1.73 -4.81
C VAL A 97 3.96 -1.87 -4.44
N MET A 98 3.67 -2.85 -3.61
CA MET A 98 2.38 -3.02 -2.97
C MET A 98 2.63 -3.11 -1.47
N VAL A 99 1.92 -2.29 -0.70
CA VAL A 99 2.01 -2.32 0.76
C VAL A 99 0.67 -2.80 1.31
N ILE A 100 0.71 -3.77 2.20
CA ILE A 100 -0.49 -4.36 2.80
C ILE A 100 -0.41 -4.19 4.31
N ALA A 101 -1.48 -3.69 4.92
CA ALA A 101 -1.64 -3.69 6.36
C ALA A 101 -2.74 -4.68 6.75
N ALA A 102 -2.45 -5.51 7.74
CA ALA A 102 -3.38 -6.51 8.24
C ALA A 102 -4.01 -6.06 9.54
N TYR A 103 -5.30 -6.38 9.71
CA TYR A 103 -6.00 -6.15 10.98
C TYR A 103 -5.21 -6.82 12.13
N PRO A 104 -4.99 -6.15 13.26
CA PRO A 104 -5.67 -4.94 13.74
C PRO A 104 -4.96 -3.62 13.49
N TYR A 105 -4.01 -3.56 12.58
CA TYR A 105 -3.35 -2.31 12.16
C TYR A 105 -2.68 -1.58 13.34
N ARG A 106 -1.93 -2.33 14.15
CA ARG A 106 -1.35 -1.79 15.41
C ARG A 106 -0.16 -0.87 15.16
N SER A 107 0.76 -1.33 14.31
CA SER A 107 2.01 -0.66 14.03
C SER A 107 2.64 -1.28 12.79
N GLU A 108 3.91 -0.98 12.54
CA GLU A 108 4.66 -1.58 11.42
C GLU A 108 4.69 -3.10 11.46
N ILE A 109 4.46 -3.73 12.61
CA ILE A 109 4.43 -5.18 12.72
C ILE A 109 3.31 -5.81 11.89
N ASP A 110 2.26 -5.05 11.62
CA ASP A 110 1.12 -5.52 10.83
C ASP A 110 1.22 -5.11 9.35
N VAL A 111 2.36 -4.55 8.93
CA VAL A 111 2.54 -4.00 7.58
C VAL A 111 3.64 -4.74 6.85
N GLU A 112 3.36 -5.12 5.61
CA GLU A 112 4.33 -5.80 4.73
C GLU A 112 4.35 -5.13 3.36
N ALA A 113 5.50 -5.16 2.71
CA ALA A 113 5.67 -4.61 1.37
C ALA A 113 6.10 -5.72 0.40
N PHE A 114 5.65 -5.63 -0.85
CA PHE A 114 5.88 -6.68 -1.86
C PHE A 114 6.17 -6.06 -3.21
N ASP A 115 6.93 -6.80 -4.04
CA ASP A 115 7.10 -6.47 -5.44
C ASP A 115 6.00 -7.14 -6.29
N GLU A 116 6.04 -6.94 -7.61
CA GLU A 116 4.99 -7.46 -8.51
C GLU A 116 4.99 -8.99 -8.63
N ALA A 117 6.07 -9.64 -8.24
CA ALA A 117 6.14 -11.10 -8.21
C ALA A 117 5.64 -11.67 -6.88
N GLY A 118 5.28 -10.82 -5.93
CA GLY A 118 4.82 -11.25 -4.62
C GLY A 118 5.96 -11.49 -3.63
N ASN A 119 7.19 -11.10 -3.98
CA ASN A 119 8.32 -11.24 -3.07
C ASN A 119 8.28 -10.16 -1.99
N GLY A 120 8.53 -10.54 -0.74
CA GLY A 120 8.57 -9.59 0.36
C GLY A 120 9.77 -8.65 0.25
N LEU A 121 9.53 -7.38 0.55
CA LEU A 121 10.54 -6.34 0.57
C LEU A 121 10.75 -5.87 2.00
N GLU A 122 11.98 -5.48 2.34
CA GLU A 122 12.27 -4.93 3.66
C GLU A 122 11.59 -3.57 3.82
N LEU A 123 10.82 -3.41 4.91
CA LEU A 123 10.18 -2.14 5.23
C LEU A 123 11.00 -1.42 6.30
N GLU A 124 11.43 -0.21 5.98
CA GLU A 124 12.17 0.66 6.89
C GLU A 124 11.28 1.82 7.30
N VAL A 125 11.11 1.99 8.61
CA VAL A 125 10.34 3.12 9.15
C VAL A 125 11.32 4.14 9.72
N ARG A 126 11.29 5.37 9.18
CA ARG A 126 12.20 6.45 9.56
C ARG A 126 11.56 7.37 10.60
N GLY A 127 12.33 7.79 11.53
CA GLY A 127 11.92 8.77 12.55
C GLY A 127 11.33 8.14 13.81
#